data_c6bc92739528bd434111d722af2813d4
#
_entry.id   c6bc92739528bd434111d722af2813d4
#
_cell.length_a   1.000
_cell.length_b   1.000
_cell.length_c   1.000
_cell.angle_alpha   90.00
_cell.angle_beta   90.00
_cell.angle_gamma   90.00
#
_symmetry.space_group_name_H-M   'P 1'
#
loop_
_entity.id
_entity.type
_entity.pdbx_description
1 polymer ?
#
loop_
_entity_poly.entity_id
_entity_poly.type
_entity_poly.pdbx_seq_one_letter_code
_entity_poly.pdbx_strand_id
1 'polypeptide(L)'
;MKTGVFSWEELLALRQRKRPLIAGIVNVTPDSFSDGKGFVDPAERINFALQLLTEGADMIDLGAESTRPGAAEIPAAEEWKRLEPILPGILSAEPNAVISIDTRHAATAEKALQAGAKIINDVSGLAFDDLMAEVIARHHAGCILTHAVGTPETMQKNGTVIAADTLETVENGLQAILAYAEKQDILPRQIMLDAGIGFGKTRAGNYELLRNAGNLEKRFALPFCWGVSRKSLLKSEPDTMAGRIAGSLALAVKLAEQGVSLLRVHDVAMTVAALNAASEMADLP
;
A
#
# COMPACT_ATOMS: atom_id res chain seq x y z
N MET A 1 -4.82 0.75 -21.36
CA MET A 1 -4.13 -0.56 -21.24
C MET A 1 -4.55 -1.41 -22.42
N LYS A 2 -3.59 -1.76 -23.30
CA LYS A 2 -3.87 -2.37 -24.63
C LYS A 2 -4.19 -3.88 -24.63
N THR A 3 -4.05 -4.58 -23.51
CA THR A 3 -4.12 -6.06 -23.49
C THR A 3 -5.13 -6.64 -22.51
N GLY A 4 -5.93 -5.85 -21.84
CA GLY A 4 -6.88 -6.33 -20.81
C GLY A 4 -6.24 -6.81 -19.50
N VAL A 5 -4.93 -7.04 -19.47
CA VAL A 5 -4.17 -7.42 -18.26
C VAL A 5 -3.49 -6.18 -17.69
N PHE A 6 -3.58 -5.99 -16.38
CA PHE A 6 -2.91 -4.88 -15.68
C PHE A 6 -1.38 -4.96 -15.85
N SER A 7 -0.72 -3.81 -15.94
CA SER A 7 0.74 -3.71 -15.98
C SER A 7 1.22 -2.53 -15.15
N TRP A 8 2.02 -2.81 -14.13
CA TRP A 8 2.73 -1.78 -13.35
C TRP A 8 3.70 -0.99 -14.19
N GLU A 9 4.39 -1.65 -15.14
CA GLU A 9 5.31 -0.99 -16.06
C GLU A 9 4.59 0.07 -16.92
N GLU A 10 3.41 -0.27 -17.46
CA GLU A 10 2.60 0.70 -18.20
C GLU A 10 2.15 1.87 -17.33
N LEU A 11 1.73 1.61 -16.07
CA LEU A 11 1.31 2.67 -15.16
C LEU A 11 2.48 3.59 -14.78
N LEU A 12 3.65 3.03 -14.49
CA LEU A 12 4.88 3.80 -14.19
C LEU A 12 5.29 4.64 -15.39
N ALA A 13 5.26 4.08 -16.61
CA ALA A 13 5.63 4.78 -17.83
C ALA A 13 4.67 5.92 -18.18
N LEU A 14 3.35 5.72 -18.00
CA LEU A 14 2.35 6.76 -18.28
C LEU A 14 2.53 8.02 -17.43
N ARG A 15 3.09 7.89 -16.25
CA ARG A 15 3.24 9.02 -15.32
C ARG A 15 4.50 9.86 -15.55
N GLN A 16 5.51 9.39 -16.31
CA GLN A 16 6.74 10.08 -16.74
C GLN A 16 7.27 11.14 -15.74
N ARG A 17 7.08 10.91 -14.43
CA ARG A 17 7.43 11.87 -13.39
C ARG A 17 8.82 11.58 -12.85
N LYS A 18 9.53 12.65 -12.46
CA LYS A 18 10.83 12.54 -11.75
C LYS A 18 10.70 12.08 -10.29
N ARG A 19 9.52 11.61 -9.86
CA ARG A 19 9.23 11.17 -8.51
C ARG A 19 8.52 9.80 -8.51
N PRO A 20 8.56 9.06 -7.39
CA PRO A 20 7.75 7.85 -7.20
C PRO A 20 6.27 8.12 -7.43
N LEU A 21 5.50 7.10 -7.81
CA LEU A 21 4.04 7.15 -7.74
C LEU A 21 3.60 7.35 -6.29
N ILE A 22 2.47 8.02 -6.11
CA ILE A 22 1.86 8.27 -4.80
C ILE A 22 0.52 7.54 -4.72
N ALA A 23 0.42 6.58 -3.79
CA ALA A 23 -0.85 5.97 -3.40
C ALA A 23 -1.40 6.69 -2.18
N GLY A 24 -2.52 7.39 -2.36
CA GLY A 24 -3.23 8.07 -1.27
C GLY A 24 -4.09 7.09 -0.48
N ILE A 25 -3.89 7.03 0.84
CA ILE A 25 -4.60 6.10 1.74
C ILE A 25 -5.97 6.66 2.10
N VAL A 26 -7.02 5.89 1.85
CA VAL A 26 -8.39 6.17 2.27
C VAL A 26 -8.91 5.04 3.15
N ASN A 27 -8.94 5.29 4.47
CA ASN A 27 -9.47 4.31 5.42
C ASN A 27 -10.98 4.52 5.63
N VAL A 28 -11.74 3.41 5.57
CA VAL A 28 -13.18 3.34 5.76
C VAL A 28 -13.50 2.55 7.04
N THR A 29 -12.67 2.73 8.08
CA THR A 29 -12.88 2.07 9.37
C THR A 29 -13.61 3.00 10.34
N PRO A 30 -14.52 2.48 11.20
CA PRO A 30 -15.28 3.28 12.17
C PRO A 30 -14.38 4.11 13.11
N ASP A 31 -13.19 3.61 13.44
CA ASP A 31 -12.22 4.27 14.32
C ASP A 31 -11.42 5.39 13.66
N SER A 32 -11.64 5.65 12.37
CA SER A 32 -10.87 6.67 11.62
C SER A 32 -11.27 8.10 11.99
N PHE A 33 -12.31 8.28 12.83
CA PHE A 33 -12.81 9.58 13.29
C PHE A 33 -12.93 9.68 14.79
N SER A 34 -12.38 10.77 15.32
CA SER A 34 -12.42 11.18 16.73
C SER A 34 -13.80 11.60 17.24
N ASP A 35 -14.84 11.55 16.42
CA ASP A 35 -16.16 12.14 16.73
C ASP A 35 -17.18 11.17 17.35
N GLY A 36 -16.78 9.93 17.62
CA GLY A 36 -17.61 8.97 18.39
C GLY A 36 -18.89 8.48 17.70
N LYS A 37 -19.12 8.79 16.42
CA LYS A 37 -20.37 8.46 15.72
C LYS A 37 -20.41 7.07 15.08
N GLY A 38 -19.33 6.28 15.12
CA GLY A 38 -19.32 4.88 14.66
C GLY A 38 -19.74 4.60 13.21
N PHE A 39 -20.10 5.61 12.45
CA PHE A 39 -20.56 5.51 11.07
C PHE A 39 -19.73 6.43 10.18
N VAL A 40 -19.20 5.88 9.08
CA VAL A 40 -18.45 6.62 8.07
C VAL A 40 -19.42 7.08 7.00
N ASP A 41 -19.57 8.40 6.79
CA ASP A 41 -20.36 8.92 5.68
C ASP A 41 -19.65 8.60 4.35
N PRO A 42 -20.28 7.82 3.45
CA PRO A 42 -19.71 7.51 2.15
C PRO A 42 -19.36 8.76 1.34
N ALA A 43 -20.19 9.82 1.40
CA ALA A 43 -19.94 11.05 0.66
C ALA A 43 -18.67 11.77 1.15
N GLU A 44 -18.40 11.79 2.44
CA GLU A 44 -17.15 12.34 2.99
C GLU A 44 -15.93 11.54 2.50
N ARG A 45 -16.03 10.20 2.42
CA ARG A 45 -14.93 9.35 1.95
C ARG A 45 -14.68 9.50 0.46
N ILE A 46 -15.74 9.60 -0.35
CA ILE A 46 -15.63 9.90 -1.78
C ILE A 46 -14.94 11.25 -1.97
N ASN A 47 -15.42 12.31 -1.31
CA ASN A 47 -14.83 13.64 -1.41
C ASN A 47 -13.36 13.66 -0.96
N PHE A 48 -13.02 12.93 0.10
CA PHE A 48 -11.63 12.81 0.55
C PHE A 48 -10.75 12.10 -0.49
N ALA A 49 -11.21 11.02 -1.11
CA ALA A 49 -10.48 10.34 -2.17
C ALA A 49 -10.24 11.27 -3.38
N LEU A 50 -11.28 12.02 -3.80
CA LEU A 50 -11.17 13.01 -4.88
C LEU A 50 -10.20 14.14 -4.54
N GLN A 51 -10.20 14.59 -3.28
CA GLN A 51 -9.24 15.56 -2.79
C GLN A 51 -7.80 15.03 -2.91
N LEU A 52 -7.52 13.79 -2.47
CA LEU A 52 -6.18 13.21 -2.59
C LEU A 52 -5.73 13.11 -4.06
N LEU A 53 -6.62 12.78 -5.00
CA LEU A 53 -6.31 12.81 -6.44
C LEU A 53 -5.94 14.24 -6.90
N THR A 54 -6.71 15.26 -6.48
CA THR A 54 -6.42 16.67 -6.76
C THR A 54 -5.10 17.13 -6.15
N GLU A 55 -4.76 16.63 -4.97
CA GLU A 55 -3.48 16.88 -4.28
C GLU A 55 -2.28 16.23 -4.96
N GLY A 56 -2.50 15.37 -5.95
CA GLY A 56 -1.47 14.73 -6.77
C GLY A 56 -1.20 13.28 -6.46
N ALA A 57 -2.13 12.57 -5.80
CA ALA A 57 -2.09 11.11 -5.76
C ALA A 57 -2.21 10.54 -7.17
N ASP A 58 -1.43 9.52 -7.48
CA ASP A 58 -1.47 8.80 -8.76
C ASP A 58 -2.47 7.66 -8.73
N MET A 59 -2.80 7.19 -7.54
CA MET A 59 -3.82 6.18 -7.26
C MET A 59 -4.37 6.34 -5.84
N ILE A 60 -5.54 5.77 -5.59
CA ILE A 60 -6.14 5.67 -4.26
C ILE A 60 -6.02 4.23 -3.77
N ASP A 61 -5.60 4.05 -2.52
CA ASP A 61 -5.60 2.77 -1.83
C ASP A 61 -6.69 2.79 -0.75
N LEU A 62 -7.80 2.09 -1.04
CA LEU A 62 -9.03 2.11 -0.27
C LEU A 62 -9.13 0.86 0.61
N GLY A 63 -9.16 1.03 1.94
CA GLY A 63 -9.21 -0.07 2.90
C GLY A 63 -10.33 0.08 3.92
N ALA A 64 -11.05 -1.00 4.21
CA ALA A 64 -12.16 -1.02 5.17
C ALA A 64 -11.91 -1.92 6.39
N GLU A 65 -10.83 -2.71 6.38
CA GLU A 65 -10.31 -3.43 7.53
C GLU A 65 -9.07 -2.71 8.08
N SER A 66 -8.93 -2.66 9.41
CA SER A 66 -7.74 -2.10 10.02
C SER A 66 -6.60 -3.13 10.02
N THR A 67 -5.49 -2.82 9.39
CA THR A 67 -4.26 -3.65 9.42
C THR A 67 -3.28 -3.21 10.52
N ARG A 68 -3.72 -2.36 11.48
CA ARG A 68 -2.88 -1.93 12.61
C ARG A 68 -2.64 -3.10 13.57
N PRO A 69 -1.48 -3.11 14.29
CA PRO A 69 -1.23 -4.10 15.31
C PRO A 69 -2.37 -4.19 16.33
N GLY A 70 -2.88 -5.41 16.57
CA GLY A 70 -3.97 -5.65 17.50
C GLY A 70 -5.38 -5.41 16.96
N ALA A 71 -5.53 -5.03 15.69
CA ALA A 71 -6.84 -4.89 15.09
C ALA A 71 -7.53 -6.26 14.96
N ALA A 72 -8.81 -6.29 15.31
CA ALA A 72 -9.64 -7.46 15.10
C ALA A 72 -9.98 -7.62 13.62
N GLU A 73 -10.03 -8.87 13.19
CA GLU A 73 -10.52 -9.25 11.86
C GLU A 73 -12.02 -8.94 11.73
N ILE A 74 -12.43 -8.50 10.56
CA ILE A 74 -13.85 -8.37 10.21
C ILE A 74 -14.20 -9.34 9.09
N PRO A 75 -15.46 -9.85 9.04
CA PRO A 75 -15.89 -10.70 7.93
C PRO A 75 -15.86 -9.96 6.58
N ALA A 76 -15.52 -10.66 5.49
CA ALA A 76 -15.50 -10.10 4.14
C ALA A 76 -16.81 -9.40 3.75
N ALA A 77 -17.97 -9.91 4.21
CA ALA A 77 -19.25 -9.28 3.96
C ALA A 77 -19.40 -7.89 4.61
N GLU A 78 -18.86 -7.72 5.82
CA GLU A 78 -18.84 -6.42 6.50
C GLU A 78 -17.82 -5.48 5.84
N GLU A 79 -16.65 -6.00 5.45
CA GLU A 79 -15.65 -5.25 4.72
C GLU A 79 -16.23 -4.68 3.41
N TRP A 80 -16.85 -5.55 2.60
CA TRP A 80 -17.49 -5.13 1.35
C TRP A 80 -18.60 -4.10 1.56
N LYS A 81 -19.46 -4.30 2.55
CA LYS A 81 -20.54 -3.37 2.89
C LYS A 81 -20.05 -1.95 3.14
N ARG A 82 -18.83 -1.78 3.66
CA ARG A 82 -18.20 -0.48 3.86
C ARG A 82 -17.66 0.11 2.56
N LEU A 83 -17.14 -0.73 1.65
CA LEU A 83 -16.52 -0.33 0.38
C LEU A 83 -17.56 -0.06 -0.72
N GLU A 84 -18.63 -0.85 -0.74
CA GLU A 84 -19.66 -0.85 -1.79
C GLU A 84 -20.25 0.53 -2.13
N PRO A 85 -20.59 1.42 -1.17
CA PRO A 85 -21.09 2.75 -1.50
C PRO A 85 -20.01 3.74 -1.94
N ILE A 86 -18.72 3.46 -1.70
CA ILE A 86 -17.62 4.41 -1.88
C ILE A 86 -16.92 4.20 -3.22
N LEU A 87 -16.53 2.96 -3.54
CA LEU A 87 -15.78 2.66 -4.76
C LEU A 87 -16.49 3.10 -6.03
N PRO A 88 -17.79 2.78 -6.27
CA PRO A 88 -18.49 3.26 -7.45
C PRO A 88 -18.67 4.78 -7.46
N GLY A 89 -18.81 5.41 -6.29
CA GLY A 89 -18.91 6.88 -6.16
C GLY A 89 -17.65 7.58 -6.63
N ILE A 90 -16.47 7.09 -6.25
CA ILE A 90 -15.18 7.62 -6.72
C ILE A 90 -15.07 7.46 -8.24
N LEU A 91 -15.34 6.26 -8.78
CA LEU A 91 -15.24 5.96 -10.19
C LEU A 91 -16.27 6.70 -11.06
N SER A 92 -17.44 7.05 -10.49
CA SER A 92 -18.43 7.88 -11.17
C SER A 92 -17.95 9.33 -11.32
N ALA A 93 -17.25 9.86 -10.31
CA ALA A 93 -16.70 11.22 -10.34
C ALA A 93 -15.41 11.31 -11.16
N GLU A 94 -14.53 10.30 -11.04
CA GLU A 94 -13.24 10.20 -11.73
C GLU A 94 -13.10 8.83 -12.40
N PRO A 95 -13.67 8.64 -13.61
CA PRO A 95 -13.69 7.33 -14.30
C PRO A 95 -12.32 6.74 -14.62
N ASN A 96 -11.28 7.58 -14.69
CA ASN A 96 -9.91 7.18 -14.96
C ASN A 96 -9.06 6.96 -13.70
N ALA A 97 -9.65 7.13 -12.51
CA ALA A 97 -8.93 6.89 -11.26
C ALA A 97 -8.43 5.44 -11.18
N VAL A 98 -7.19 5.27 -10.77
CA VAL A 98 -6.62 3.96 -10.46
C VAL A 98 -6.92 3.68 -8.99
N ILE A 99 -7.76 2.68 -8.73
CA ILE A 99 -8.16 2.30 -7.37
C ILE A 99 -7.55 0.95 -7.03
N SER A 100 -6.83 0.92 -5.92
CA SER A 100 -6.37 -0.27 -5.21
C SER A 100 -7.30 -0.54 -4.02
N ILE A 101 -7.55 -1.80 -3.73
CA ILE A 101 -8.31 -2.22 -2.55
C ILE A 101 -7.36 -2.94 -1.59
N ASP A 102 -7.19 -2.36 -0.38
CA ASP A 102 -6.42 -2.95 0.72
C ASP A 102 -7.31 -3.99 1.41
N THR A 103 -7.16 -5.24 1.01
CA THR A 103 -7.91 -6.39 1.53
C THR A 103 -7.11 -7.68 1.42
N ARG A 104 -7.33 -8.59 2.38
CA ARG A 104 -6.83 -9.97 2.38
C ARG A 104 -7.94 -11.00 2.13
N HIS A 105 -9.19 -10.54 1.93
CA HIS A 105 -10.34 -11.41 1.65
C HIS A 105 -10.60 -11.50 0.15
N ALA A 106 -10.51 -12.70 -0.42
CA ALA A 106 -10.78 -12.95 -1.84
C ALA A 106 -12.20 -12.55 -2.25
N ALA A 107 -13.19 -12.74 -1.38
CA ALA A 107 -14.57 -12.37 -1.65
C ALA A 107 -14.77 -10.84 -1.76
N THR A 108 -14.03 -10.05 -0.99
CA THR A 108 -14.01 -8.59 -1.12
C THR A 108 -13.29 -8.17 -2.39
N ALA A 109 -12.13 -8.78 -2.66
CA ALA A 109 -11.35 -8.53 -3.87
C ALA A 109 -12.17 -8.79 -5.15
N GLU A 110 -12.88 -9.92 -5.22
CA GLU A 110 -13.76 -10.28 -6.34
C GLU A 110 -14.79 -9.19 -6.63
N LYS A 111 -15.55 -8.76 -5.61
CA LYS A 111 -16.57 -7.73 -5.76
C LYS A 111 -15.99 -6.37 -6.13
N ALA A 112 -14.86 -6.02 -5.54
CA ALA A 112 -14.19 -4.76 -5.82
C ALA A 112 -13.67 -4.68 -7.27
N LEU A 113 -13.08 -5.75 -7.78
CA LEU A 113 -12.64 -5.84 -9.17
C LEU A 113 -13.81 -5.79 -10.14
N GLN A 114 -14.92 -6.47 -9.84
CA GLN A 114 -16.17 -6.37 -10.60
C GLN A 114 -16.75 -4.95 -10.60
N ALA A 115 -16.59 -4.22 -9.49
CA ALA A 115 -17.03 -2.83 -9.36
C ALA A 115 -16.07 -1.80 -10.01
N GLY A 116 -14.93 -2.25 -10.57
CA GLY A 116 -14.02 -1.42 -11.36
C GLY A 116 -12.68 -1.09 -10.71
N ALA A 117 -12.38 -1.60 -9.51
CA ALA A 117 -11.02 -1.56 -8.97
C ALA A 117 -10.04 -2.23 -9.94
N LYS A 118 -8.77 -1.80 -9.91
CA LYS A 118 -7.73 -2.30 -10.83
C LYS A 118 -6.66 -3.11 -10.13
N ILE A 119 -6.49 -2.91 -8.82
CA ILE A 119 -5.38 -3.44 -8.03
C ILE A 119 -5.94 -3.99 -6.72
N ILE A 120 -5.37 -5.10 -6.26
CA ILE A 120 -5.55 -5.62 -4.92
C ILE A 120 -4.25 -5.43 -4.13
N ASN A 121 -4.33 -4.76 -2.99
CA ASN A 121 -3.23 -4.63 -2.05
C ASN A 121 -3.44 -5.66 -0.94
N ASP A 122 -2.77 -6.79 -1.04
CA ASP A 122 -2.86 -7.89 -0.07
C ASP A 122 -1.69 -7.85 0.91
N VAL A 123 -1.96 -7.36 2.10
CA VAL A 123 -0.97 -7.27 3.19
C VAL A 123 -0.53 -8.64 3.74
N SER A 124 -1.21 -9.72 3.35
CA SER A 124 -0.84 -11.08 3.72
C SER A 124 0.11 -11.75 2.72
N GLY A 125 0.31 -11.17 1.53
CA GLY A 125 1.12 -11.76 0.47
C GLY A 125 0.58 -13.10 0.00
N LEU A 126 -0.73 -13.20 -0.21
CA LEU A 126 -1.47 -14.40 -0.64
C LEU A 126 -1.54 -15.53 0.41
N ALA A 127 -1.23 -15.22 1.68
CA ALA A 127 -1.17 -16.26 2.72
C ALA A 127 -2.44 -16.37 3.58
N PHE A 128 -3.42 -15.46 3.43
CA PHE A 128 -4.62 -15.43 4.28
C PHE A 128 -5.80 -16.16 3.67
N ASP A 129 -6.09 -15.92 2.39
CA ASP A 129 -7.24 -16.51 1.68
C ASP A 129 -6.74 -17.23 0.44
N ASP A 130 -6.92 -18.56 0.43
CA ASP A 130 -6.41 -19.44 -0.63
C ASP A 130 -6.98 -19.10 -2.02
N LEU A 131 -8.14 -18.42 -2.10
CA LEU A 131 -8.77 -18.01 -3.34
C LEU A 131 -8.25 -16.67 -3.88
N MET A 132 -7.47 -15.91 -3.09
CA MET A 132 -7.03 -14.57 -3.48
C MET A 132 -6.23 -14.59 -4.78
N ALA A 133 -5.29 -15.51 -4.91
CA ALA A 133 -4.46 -15.63 -6.10
C ALA A 133 -5.28 -15.94 -7.36
N GLU A 134 -6.26 -16.84 -7.26
CA GLU A 134 -7.18 -17.18 -8.36
C GLU A 134 -7.99 -15.95 -8.78
N VAL A 135 -8.53 -15.17 -7.82
CA VAL A 135 -9.28 -13.94 -8.09
C VAL A 135 -8.43 -12.94 -8.86
N ILE A 136 -7.20 -12.67 -8.40
CA ILE A 136 -6.27 -11.74 -9.05
C ILE A 136 -5.96 -12.19 -10.49
N ALA A 137 -5.62 -13.47 -10.68
CA ALA A 137 -5.29 -14.02 -11.99
C ALA A 137 -6.47 -13.94 -12.96
N ARG A 138 -7.66 -14.40 -12.54
CA ARG A 138 -8.88 -14.42 -13.35
C ARG A 138 -9.34 -13.03 -13.81
N HIS A 139 -9.22 -12.03 -12.95
CA HIS A 139 -9.54 -10.64 -13.29
C HIS A 139 -8.41 -9.91 -13.99
N HIS A 140 -7.25 -10.55 -14.19
CA HIS A 140 -6.05 -9.92 -14.74
C HIS A 140 -5.67 -8.63 -13.99
N ALA A 141 -5.93 -8.57 -12.69
CA ALA A 141 -5.74 -7.40 -11.86
C ALA A 141 -4.26 -7.18 -11.51
N GLY A 142 -3.89 -5.94 -11.20
CA GLY A 142 -2.64 -5.66 -10.50
C GLY A 142 -2.70 -6.13 -9.05
N CYS A 143 -1.54 -6.44 -8.47
CA CYS A 143 -1.48 -6.73 -7.05
C CYS A 143 -0.26 -6.08 -6.39
N ILE A 144 -0.41 -5.73 -5.12
CA ILE A 144 0.67 -5.37 -4.20
C ILE A 144 0.73 -6.49 -3.18
N LEU A 145 1.85 -7.21 -3.12
CA LEU A 145 2.03 -8.38 -2.26
C LEU A 145 3.05 -8.08 -1.17
N THR A 146 2.58 -8.09 0.08
CA THR A 146 3.38 -7.69 1.24
C THR A 146 4.01 -8.87 1.94
N HIS A 147 5.30 -8.76 2.27
CA HIS A 147 5.94 -9.65 3.23
C HIS A 147 5.54 -9.28 4.66
N ALA A 148 4.66 -10.05 5.26
CA ALA A 148 4.25 -9.91 6.65
C ALA A 148 4.65 -11.16 7.47
N VAL A 149 4.93 -10.96 8.76
CA VAL A 149 5.12 -12.06 9.71
C VAL A 149 3.99 -12.01 10.74
N GLY A 150 3.22 -13.09 10.79
CA GLY A 150 1.98 -13.13 11.56
C GLY A 150 0.83 -12.36 10.90
N THR A 151 -0.26 -12.25 11.62
CA THR A 151 -1.44 -11.46 11.23
C THR A 151 -1.41 -10.07 11.88
N PRO A 152 -2.24 -9.11 11.47
CA PRO A 152 -2.37 -7.84 12.18
C PRO A 152 -2.57 -8.01 13.70
N GLU A 153 -3.32 -9.04 14.09
CA GLU A 153 -3.57 -9.37 15.50
C GLU A 153 -2.32 -9.88 16.24
N THR A 154 -1.41 -10.58 15.56
CA THR A 154 -0.30 -11.32 16.19
C THR A 154 1.09 -10.77 15.89
N MET A 155 1.26 -9.95 14.84
CA MET A 155 2.54 -9.51 14.30
C MET A 155 3.46 -8.73 15.27
N GLN A 156 2.94 -8.28 16.42
CA GLN A 156 3.71 -7.62 17.47
C GLN A 156 3.84 -8.47 18.73
N LYS A 157 3.30 -9.70 18.75
CA LYS A 157 3.43 -10.61 19.90
C LYS A 157 4.86 -11.17 19.97
N ASN A 158 5.34 -11.43 21.19
CA ASN A 158 6.67 -12.02 21.41
C ASN A 158 6.83 -13.32 20.62
N GLY A 159 7.95 -13.46 19.91
CA GLY A 159 8.27 -14.62 19.08
C GLY A 159 7.82 -14.49 17.61
N THR A 160 7.03 -13.46 17.25
CA THR A 160 6.61 -13.23 15.87
C THR A 160 7.47 -12.18 15.16
N VAL A 161 8.22 -11.35 15.92
CA VAL A 161 9.02 -10.26 15.36
C VAL A 161 10.38 -10.77 14.89
N ILE A 162 10.73 -10.49 13.63
CA ILE A 162 12.08 -10.77 13.09
C ILE A 162 13.08 -9.86 13.81
N ALA A 163 13.99 -10.47 14.56
CA ALA A 163 14.97 -9.76 15.39
C ALA A 163 16.37 -9.64 14.74
N ALA A 164 16.72 -10.55 13.84
CA ALA A 164 18.01 -10.59 13.16
C ALA A 164 17.81 -10.90 11.68
N ASP A 165 18.81 -10.59 10.85
CA ASP A 165 18.86 -10.90 9.42
C ASP A 165 17.57 -10.51 8.67
N THR A 166 17.04 -9.31 9.00
CA THR A 166 15.74 -8.86 8.49
C THR A 166 15.73 -8.78 6.96
N LEU A 167 16.80 -8.27 6.35
CA LEU A 167 16.89 -8.12 4.90
C LEU A 167 16.81 -9.50 4.21
N GLU A 168 17.64 -10.46 4.63
CA GLU A 168 17.66 -11.81 4.06
C GLU A 168 16.32 -12.54 4.28
N THR A 169 15.73 -12.42 5.47
CA THR A 169 14.44 -13.03 5.78
C THR A 169 13.34 -12.48 4.87
N VAL A 170 13.32 -11.15 4.64
CA VAL A 170 12.35 -10.52 3.76
C VAL A 170 12.58 -10.91 2.30
N GLU A 171 13.83 -10.96 1.84
CA GLU A 171 14.15 -11.39 0.49
C GLU A 171 13.68 -12.83 0.23
N ASN A 172 13.97 -13.74 1.14
CA ASN A 172 13.54 -15.15 1.03
C ASN A 172 12.00 -15.26 1.04
N GLY A 173 11.33 -14.49 1.90
CA GLY A 173 9.88 -14.49 1.97
C GLY A 173 9.23 -13.93 0.69
N LEU A 174 9.76 -12.83 0.14
CA LEU A 174 9.30 -12.28 -1.13
C LEU A 174 9.52 -13.23 -2.30
N GLN A 175 10.65 -13.95 -2.33
CA GLN A 175 10.89 -14.99 -3.34
C GLN A 175 9.85 -16.13 -3.26
N ALA A 176 9.49 -16.56 -2.05
CA ALA A 176 8.46 -17.57 -1.84
C ALA A 176 7.05 -17.07 -2.31
N ILE A 177 6.70 -15.82 -2.03
CA ILE A 177 5.47 -15.17 -2.52
C ILE A 177 5.45 -15.17 -4.04
N LEU A 178 6.54 -14.75 -4.70
CA LEU A 178 6.64 -14.74 -6.16
C LEU A 178 6.51 -16.13 -6.76
N ALA A 179 7.19 -17.13 -6.20
CA ALA A 179 7.09 -18.52 -6.67
C ALA A 179 5.66 -19.08 -6.52
N TYR A 180 4.93 -18.66 -5.48
CA TYR A 180 3.52 -19.02 -5.32
C TYR A 180 2.63 -18.28 -6.33
N ALA A 181 2.79 -16.97 -6.50
CA ALA A 181 2.04 -16.16 -7.45
C ALA A 181 2.18 -16.68 -8.90
N GLU A 182 3.41 -17.05 -9.31
CA GLU A 182 3.69 -17.64 -10.61
C GLU A 182 2.92 -18.97 -10.83
N LYS A 183 2.88 -19.85 -9.82
CA LYS A 183 2.12 -21.10 -9.88
C LYS A 183 0.60 -20.88 -9.98
N GLN A 184 0.13 -19.71 -9.61
CA GLN A 184 -1.28 -19.30 -9.69
C GLN A 184 -1.57 -18.42 -10.93
N ASP A 185 -0.70 -18.45 -11.93
CA ASP A 185 -0.84 -17.71 -13.20
C ASP A 185 -0.90 -16.18 -13.05
N ILE A 186 -0.39 -15.61 -11.95
CA ILE A 186 -0.21 -14.17 -11.81
C ILE A 186 1.08 -13.78 -12.51
N LEU A 187 0.98 -12.95 -13.55
CA LEU A 187 2.13 -12.56 -14.35
C LEU A 187 3.02 -11.53 -13.62
N PRO A 188 4.36 -11.54 -13.81
CA PRO A 188 5.27 -10.58 -13.17
C PRO A 188 4.86 -9.11 -13.34
N ARG A 189 4.33 -8.73 -14.53
CA ARG A 189 3.86 -7.36 -14.81
C ARG A 189 2.67 -6.92 -13.95
N GLN A 190 1.92 -7.85 -13.34
CA GLN A 190 0.81 -7.56 -12.43
C GLN A 190 1.29 -7.33 -11.01
N ILE A 191 2.53 -7.73 -10.68
CA ILE A 191 3.03 -7.78 -9.31
C ILE A 191 3.84 -6.53 -8.97
N MET A 192 3.49 -5.90 -7.87
CA MET A 192 4.32 -4.99 -7.09
C MET A 192 4.56 -5.63 -5.72
N LEU A 193 5.77 -5.54 -5.20
CA LEU A 193 6.12 -6.10 -3.89
C LEU A 193 6.05 -5.03 -2.80
N ASP A 194 5.86 -5.43 -1.55
CA ASP A 194 6.04 -4.58 -0.37
C ASP A 194 6.89 -5.33 0.67
N ALA A 195 7.99 -4.73 1.09
CA ALA A 195 8.87 -5.29 2.12
C ALA A 195 8.21 -5.37 3.51
N GLY A 196 7.01 -4.80 3.68
CA GLY A 196 6.20 -4.90 4.89
C GLY A 196 6.80 -4.13 6.07
N ILE A 197 7.12 -2.87 5.87
CA ILE A 197 7.60 -1.98 6.95
C ILE A 197 6.57 -1.95 8.08
N GLY A 198 6.99 -2.35 9.30
CA GLY A 198 6.11 -2.40 10.47
C GLY A 198 5.33 -3.70 10.66
N PHE A 199 5.38 -4.63 9.70
CA PHE A 199 4.71 -5.93 9.76
C PHE A 199 5.65 -7.02 10.31
N GLY A 200 5.64 -7.21 11.65
CA GLY A 200 6.43 -8.24 12.32
C GLY A 200 7.95 -8.03 12.26
N LYS A 201 8.42 -6.79 12.29
CA LYS A 201 9.84 -6.45 12.21
C LYS A 201 10.25 -5.46 13.32
N THR A 202 11.49 -5.60 13.82
CA THR A 202 12.04 -4.62 14.78
C THR A 202 12.22 -3.25 14.12
N ARG A 203 12.37 -2.22 14.95
CA ARG A 203 12.69 -0.86 14.47
C ARG A 203 14.00 -0.86 13.66
N ALA A 204 15.03 -1.55 14.12
CA ALA A 204 16.32 -1.66 13.44
C ALA A 204 16.16 -2.34 12.08
N GLY A 205 15.45 -3.48 12.00
CA GLY A 205 15.16 -4.20 10.77
C GLY A 205 14.35 -3.38 9.77
N ASN A 206 13.35 -2.61 10.24
CA ASN A 206 12.64 -1.70 9.35
C ASN A 206 13.58 -0.64 8.73
N TYR A 207 14.49 -0.05 9.50
CA TYR A 207 15.48 0.90 8.95
C TYR A 207 16.51 0.23 8.05
N GLU A 208 16.85 -1.03 8.29
CA GLU A 208 17.71 -1.82 7.39
C GLU A 208 17.05 -1.98 6.01
N LEU A 209 15.78 -2.37 5.95
CA LEU A 209 15.01 -2.45 4.70
C LEU A 209 14.94 -1.11 3.97
N LEU A 210 14.64 -0.02 4.70
CA LEU A 210 14.56 1.32 4.11
C LEU A 210 15.88 1.82 3.52
N ARG A 211 17.03 1.48 4.14
CA ARG A 211 18.35 1.80 3.58
C ARG A 211 18.65 1.02 2.30
N ASN A 212 18.05 -0.16 2.14
CA ASN A 212 18.26 -1.03 0.99
C ASN A 212 17.12 -1.00 -0.04
N ALA A 213 16.20 -0.01 0.06
CA ALA A 213 14.99 0.02 -0.77
C ALA A 213 15.28 -0.03 -2.27
N GLY A 214 16.15 0.84 -2.78
CA GLY A 214 16.52 0.83 -4.19
C GLY A 214 17.30 -0.43 -4.62
N ASN A 215 18.04 -1.06 -3.72
CA ASN A 215 18.73 -2.32 -4.00
C ASN A 215 17.74 -3.49 -4.10
N LEU A 216 16.71 -3.51 -3.24
CA LEU A 216 15.64 -4.51 -3.31
C LEU A 216 14.90 -4.44 -4.65
N GLU A 217 14.47 -3.27 -5.10
CA GLU A 217 13.82 -3.11 -6.40
C GLU A 217 14.69 -3.60 -7.56
N LYS A 218 15.97 -3.24 -7.55
CA LYS A 218 16.93 -3.71 -8.57
C LYS A 218 17.13 -5.22 -8.53
N ARG A 219 17.22 -5.82 -7.34
CA ARG A 219 17.47 -7.25 -7.16
C ARG A 219 16.29 -8.10 -7.63
N PHE A 220 15.06 -7.66 -7.36
CA PHE A 220 13.85 -8.36 -7.79
C PHE A 220 13.46 -8.03 -9.22
N ALA A 221 13.99 -6.94 -9.80
CA ALA A 221 13.57 -6.39 -11.10
C ALA A 221 12.04 -6.17 -11.17
N LEU A 222 11.41 -5.84 -10.04
CA LEU A 222 10.00 -5.55 -9.87
C LEU A 222 9.82 -4.24 -9.09
N PRO A 223 8.72 -3.51 -9.33
CA PRO A 223 8.41 -2.33 -8.54
C PRO A 223 8.03 -2.69 -7.10
N PHE A 224 8.30 -1.77 -6.17
CA PHE A 224 7.93 -1.91 -4.76
C PHE A 224 7.04 -0.76 -4.29
N CYS A 225 6.11 -1.13 -3.39
CA CYS A 225 5.33 -0.20 -2.58
C CYS A 225 6.03 0.03 -1.24
N TRP A 226 6.19 1.30 -0.83
CA TRP A 226 6.81 1.67 0.43
C TRP A 226 5.85 2.45 1.31
N GLY A 227 5.29 1.78 2.31
CA GLY A 227 4.36 2.36 3.27
C GLY A 227 5.07 2.76 4.57
N VAL A 228 5.52 4.01 4.69
CA VAL A 228 6.19 4.53 5.90
C VAL A 228 5.37 5.55 6.67
N SER A 229 4.26 6.02 6.07
CA SER A 229 3.49 7.16 6.54
C SER A 229 2.88 6.92 7.93
N ARG A 230 3.19 7.81 8.87
CA ARG A 230 2.69 7.88 10.25
C ARG A 230 2.94 6.62 11.10
N LYS A 231 3.82 5.69 10.65
CA LYS A 231 4.09 4.42 11.34
C LYS A 231 4.82 4.64 12.68
N SER A 232 4.68 3.66 13.59
CA SER A 232 5.27 3.70 14.94
C SER A 232 6.79 3.74 14.95
N LEU A 233 7.46 3.30 13.87
CA LEU A 233 8.92 3.42 13.75
C LEU A 233 9.39 4.89 13.76
N LEU A 234 8.49 5.85 13.45
CA LEU A 234 8.76 7.30 13.41
C LEU A 234 8.50 7.99 14.76
N LYS A 235 8.15 7.23 15.81
CA LYS A 235 7.97 7.79 17.15
C LYS A 235 9.24 8.52 17.61
N SER A 236 9.04 9.74 18.09
CA SER A 236 10.04 10.58 18.74
C SER A 236 9.61 10.85 20.19
N GLU A 237 10.45 11.48 20.97
CA GLU A 237 10.10 11.95 22.31
C GLU A 237 9.96 13.50 22.27
N PRO A 238 8.77 14.07 22.49
CA PRO A 238 7.45 13.40 22.64
C PRO A 238 6.90 12.84 21.32
N ASP A 239 6.10 11.75 21.41
CA ASP A 239 5.44 11.15 20.24
C ASP A 239 4.23 12.00 19.82
N THR A 240 4.38 12.78 18.77
CA THR A 240 3.35 13.66 18.21
C THR A 240 3.01 13.31 16.77
N MET A 241 1.78 13.59 16.36
CA MET A 241 1.40 13.41 14.95
C MET A 241 2.25 14.28 14.01
N ALA A 242 2.54 15.52 14.40
CA ALA A 242 3.43 16.41 13.64
C ALA A 242 4.82 15.83 13.46
N GLY A 243 5.40 15.22 14.54
CA GLY A 243 6.69 14.53 14.46
C GLY A 243 6.65 13.32 13.53
N ARG A 244 5.56 12.53 13.56
CA ARG A 244 5.39 11.40 12.65
C ARG A 244 5.22 11.84 11.20
N ILE A 245 4.49 12.94 10.93
CA ILE A 245 4.36 13.51 9.59
C ILE A 245 5.74 13.98 9.09
N ALA A 246 6.47 14.75 9.89
CA ALA A 246 7.82 15.21 9.53
C ALA A 246 8.76 14.04 9.21
N GLY A 247 8.76 12.99 10.04
CA GLY A 247 9.51 11.77 9.79
C GLY A 247 9.07 11.04 8.51
N SER A 248 7.76 11.00 8.21
CA SER A 248 7.22 10.41 6.99
C SER A 248 7.73 11.13 5.75
N LEU A 249 7.72 12.48 5.75
CA LEU A 249 8.21 13.30 4.65
C LEU A 249 9.71 13.13 4.43
N ALA A 250 10.50 13.12 5.51
CA ALA A 250 11.94 12.88 5.44
C ALA A 250 12.26 11.51 4.82
N LEU A 251 11.56 10.44 5.24
CA LEU A 251 11.75 9.12 4.66
C LEU A 251 11.23 9.03 3.22
N ALA A 252 10.14 9.72 2.87
CA ALA A 252 9.64 9.77 1.49
C ALA A 252 10.68 10.34 0.53
N VAL A 253 11.35 11.46 0.91
CA VAL A 253 12.44 12.05 0.13
C VAL A 253 13.62 11.07 0.02
N LYS A 254 14.04 10.45 1.14
CA LYS A 254 15.17 9.49 1.12
C LYS A 254 14.87 8.24 0.28
N LEU A 255 13.66 7.78 0.23
CA LEU A 255 13.24 6.68 -0.64
C LEU A 255 13.21 7.12 -2.11
N ALA A 256 12.71 8.31 -2.40
CA ALA A 256 12.71 8.87 -3.76
C ALA A 256 14.13 9.02 -4.31
N GLU A 257 15.10 9.46 -3.49
CA GLU A 257 16.52 9.52 -3.85
C GLU A 257 17.13 8.15 -4.20
N GLN A 258 16.56 7.06 -3.67
CA GLN A 258 16.94 5.68 -4.04
C GLN A 258 16.26 5.18 -5.31
N GLY A 259 15.35 5.96 -5.91
CA GLY A 259 14.63 5.62 -7.14
C GLY A 259 13.51 4.60 -6.94
N VAL A 260 12.86 4.59 -5.79
CA VAL A 260 11.74 3.67 -5.51
C VAL A 260 10.52 3.96 -6.39
N SER A 261 9.70 2.92 -6.61
CA SER A 261 8.59 2.96 -7.57
C SER A 261 7.33 3.63 -7.02
N LEU A 262 6.91 3.34 -5.78
CA LEU A 262 5.65 3.83 -5.20
C LEU A 262 5.77 4.10 -3.71
N LEU A 263 5.18 5.22 -3.27
CA LEU A 263 5.00 5.58 -1.86
C LEU A 263 3.52 5.55 -1.49
N ARG A 264 3.17 4.80 -0.43
CA ARG A 264 1.82 4.73 0.13
C ARG A 264 1.73 5.66 1.33
N VAL A 265 0.91 6.73 1.23
CA VAL A 265 0.93 7.86 2.17
C VAL A 265 -0.47 8.34 2.56
N HIS A 266 -0.58 8.94 3.77
CA HIS A 266 -1.78 9.65 4.22
C HIS A 266 -1.76 11.13 3.79
N ASP A 267 -0.59 11.77 3.80
CA ASP A 267 -0.42 13.22 3.64
C ASP A 267 0.05 13.52 2.21
N VAL A 268 -0.84 13.35 1.22
CA VAL A 268 -0.50 13.44 -0.21
C VAL A 268 0.07 14.80 -0.57
N ALA A 269 -0.63 15.90 -0.29
CA ALA A 269 -0.18 17.26 -0.64
C ALA A 269 1.20 17.57 -0.08
N MET A 270 1.44 17.24 1.21
CA MET A 270 2.72 17.49 1.87
C MET A 270 3.84 16.61 1.29
N THR A 271 3.53 15.35 0.96
CA THR A 271 4.50 14.43 0.35
C THR A 271 4.90 14.91 -1.04
N VAL A 272 3.91 15.28 -1.88
CA VAL A 272 4.16 15.83 -3.22
C VAL A 272 5.01 17.10 -3.15
N ALA A 273 4.68 18.02 -2.23
CA ALA A 273 5.45 19.26 -2.03
C ALA A 273 6.90 18.96 -1.62
N ALA A 274 7.12 18.05 -0.68
CA ALA A 274 8.47 17.67 -0.23
C ALA A 274 9.29 17.02 -1.36
N LEU A 275 8.68 16.14 -2.16
CA LEU A 275 9.35 15.50 -3.29
C LEU A 275 9.68 16.49 -4.41
N ASN A 276 8.80 17.43 -4.72
CA ASN A 276 9.04 18.46 -5.71
C ASN A 276 10.22 19.37 -5.29
N ALA A 277 10.21 19.84 -4.03
CA ALA A 277 11.31 20.66 -3.51
C ALA A 277 12.66 19.91 -3.55
N ALA A 278 12.69 18.62 -3.20
CA ALA A 278 13.90 17.81 -3.29
C ALA A 278 14.37 17.61 -4.74
N SER A 279 13.44 17.43 -5.69
CA SER A 279 13.77 17.30 -7.12
C SER A 279 14.34 18.60 -7.69
N GLU A 280 13.74 19.75 -7.36
CA GLU A 280 14.25 21.07 -7.78
C GLU A 280 15.68 21.30 -7.28
N MET A 281 15.97 20.95 -6.01
CA MET A 281 17.31 21.07 -5.45
C MET A 281 18.34 20.17 -6.18
N ALA A 282 17.92 18.98 -6.64
CA ALA A 282 18.81 18.07 -7.37
C ALA A 282 19.12 18.55 -8.81
N ASP A 283 18.23 19.35 -9.42
CA ASP A 283 18.39 19.90 -10.77
C ASP A 283 19.16 21.25 -10.78
N LEU A 284 19.50 21.83 -9.62
CA LEU A 284 20.30 23.05 -9.51
C LEU A 284 21.80 22.73 -9.76
N PRO A 285 22.53 23.60 -10.47
CA PRO A 285 23.96 23.40 -10.79
C PRO A 285 24.87 23.49 -9.55
#